data_a4591f384668738ff87c4997e9d1bfbd
#
_entry.id   a4591f384668738ff87c4997e9d1bfbd
#
_cell.length_a   1.000
_cell.length_b   1.000
_cell.length_c   1.000
_cell.angle_alpha   90.00
_cell.angle_beta   90.00
_cell.angle_gamma   90.00
#
_symmetry.space_group_name_H-M   'P 1'
#
loop_
_entity.id
_entity.type
_entity.pdbx_description
1 polymer ?
#
loop_
_entity_poly.entity_id
_entity_poly.type
_entity_poly.pdbx_seq_one_letter_code
_entity_poly.pdbx_strand_id
1 'polypeptide(L)'
;MNTGSYVFAQMVKFLDEFVFLRIVKKYDGDKYVKHFSCWNQLLTLMFGQLTGKPSLRRFILASAPMKKKFYPLGLGRNVTRSNLSKANNTRDPRIFEEFAYHTVGIAQRMRLDDIFKLGGKVYAFDSTTIDLCLSVYKWAHFRRAKGGIKVHTLFDLEAQVPTIFHITKAKLHDVNGMDAIPYEPGSFYVFDRAYNDFKRLHHIKEVGSFFVVRAKNSLRYQHVRWKRRLPKNVLSDSIIRLTVYKSKHDYPEVLRRIEYYDEEQDRVFVFLTNALSLDALEVANLYKSRWKIELFFKWMKQHLNIQRFWGETENAVRIQIYAAITAYCMVAIIQHETKTEMSIYEVLETVSMVLTEKTPLYDLLCNSNDNIDNELDESSEPTLF
;
A
#
# COMPACT_ATOMS: atom_id res chain seq x y z
N MET A 1 -13.31 -18.16 -21.99
CA MET A 1 -12.26 -17.35 -22.62
C MET A 1 -12.86 -16.06 -23.15
N ASN A 2 -12.31 -14.88 -22.78
CA ASN A 2 -12.85 -13.58 -23.20
C ASN A 2 -12.12 -13.04 -24.44
N THR A 3 -12.03 -13.85 -25.50
CA THR A 3 -11.45 -13.47 -26.78
C THR A 3 -12.27 -12.35 -27.40
N GLY A 4 -11.88 -11.11 -27.23
CA GLY A 4 -12.57 -9.95 -27.79
C GLY A 4 -12.78 -8.76 -26.84
N SER A 5 -12.57 -8.95 -25.54
CA SER A 5 -12.62 -7.89 -24.52
C SER A 5 -11.24 -7.28 -24.29
N TYR A 6 -11.15 -5.97 -24.12
CA TYR A 6 -9.90 -5.28 -23.78
C TYR A 6 -9.35 -5.75 -22.44
N VAL A 7 -8.03 -5.77 -22.27
CA VAL A 7 -7.36 -6.17 -21.02
C VAL A 7 -7.94 -5.40 -19.83
N PHE A 8 -8.05 -4.07 -19.90
CA PHE A 8 -8.66 -3.29 -18.81
C PHE A 8 -10.09 -3.73 -18.48
N ALA A 9 -10.92 -4.01 -19.49
CA ALA A 9 -12.30 -4.46 -19.26
C ALA A 9 -12.34 -5.87 -18.65
N GLN A 10 -11.33 -6.72 -18.92
CA GLN A 10 -11.17 -8.01 -18.24
C GLN A 10 -10.77 -7.81 -16.79
N MET A 11 -9.83 -6.90 -16.49
CA MET A 11 -9.41 -6.56 -15.13
C MET A 11 -10.57 -6.03 -14.28
N VAL A 12 -11.41 -5.16 -14.84
CA VAL A 12 -12.59 -4.58 -14.14
C VAL A 12 -13.54 -5.64 -13.64
N LYS A 13 -13.62 -6.83 -14.23
CA LYS A 13 -14.47 -7.94 -13.77
C LYS A 13 -14.08 -8.49 -12.40
N PHE A 14 -12.88 -8.22 -11.93
CA PHE A 14 -12.44 -8.55 -10.57
C PHE A 14 -12.91 -7.56 -9.51
N LEU A 15 -13.58 -6.48 -9.92
CA LEU A 15 -14.21 -5.52 -9.02
C LEU A 15 -15.70 -5.83 -8.86
N ASP A 16 -16.20 -5.72 -7.63
CA ASP A 16 -17.61 -5.91 -7.31
C ASP A 16 -18.43 -4.64 -7.64
N GLU A 17 -18.84 -4.50 -8.90
CA GLU A 17 -19.66 -3.36 -9.35
C GLU A 17 -20.98 -3.27 -8.56
N PHE A 18 -21.59 -4.39 -8.20
CA PHE A 18 -22.84 -4.41 -7.46
C PHE A 18 -22.70 -3.75 -6.08
N VAL A 19 -21.63 -4.09 -5.35
CA VAL A 19 -21.32 -3.47 -4.06
C VAL A 19 -21.03 -1.98 -4.25
N PHE A 20 -20.26 -1.61 -5.28
CA PHE A 20 -19.99 -0.20 -5.57
C PHE A 20 -21.29 0.60 -5.79
N LEU A 21 -22.19 0.11 -6.63
CA LEU A 21 -23.46 0.79 -6.91
C LEU A 21 -24.35 0.91 -5.66
N ARG A 22 -24.32 -0.08 -4.77
CA ARG A 22 -25.00 -0.01 -3.47
C ARG A 22 -24.42 1.10 -2.58
N ILE A 23 -23.08 1.26 -2.55
CA ILE A 23 -22.40 2.35 -1.84
C ILE A 23 -22.76 3.70 -2.49
N VAL A 24 -22.75 3.81 -3.82
CA VAL A 24 -23.16 5.02 -4.55
C VAL A 24 -24.57 5.44 -4.16
N LYS A 25 -25.50 4.48 -4.07
CA LYS A 25 -26.87 4.74 -3.64
C LYS A 25 -26.95 5.24 -2.19
N LYS A 26 -26.14 4.67 -1.29
CA LYS A 26 -26.06 5.07 0.13
C LYS A 26 -25.68 6.56 0.30
N TYR A 27 -24.85 7.09 -0.58
CA TYR A 27 -24.35 8.47 -0.53
C TYR A 27 -24.97 9.39 -1.60
N ASP A 28 -26.04 8.98 -2.27
CA ASP A 28 -26.66 9.74 -3.37
C ASP A 28 -25.67 10.18 -4.46
N GLY A 29 -24.59 9.41 -4.68
CA GLY A 29 -23.45 9.83 -5.51
C GLY A 29 -23.79 10.09 -6.98
N ASP A 30 -24.80 9.41 -7.51
CA ASP A 30 -25.28 9.57 -8.89
C ASP A 30 -26.62 10.30 -8.97
N LYS A 31 -27.06 10.95 -7.88
CA LYS A 31 -28.29 11.75 -7.88
C LYS A 31 -28.19 12.89 -8.90
N TYR A 32 -29.15 12.97 -9.79
CA TYR A 32 -29.18 13.92 -10.93
C TYR A 32 -28.06 13.75 -11.96
N VAL A 33 -27.31 12.65 -11.93
CA VAL A 33 -26.28 12.32 -12.93
C VAL A 33 -26.91 11.65 -14.14
N LYS A 34 -26.71 12.22 -15.34
CA LYS A 34 -27.29 11.68 -16.60
C LYS A 34 -26.32 10.76 -17.37
N HIS A 35 -25.03 11.06 -17.36
CA HIS A 35 -24.12 10.45 -18.32
C HIS A 35 -22.76 9.99 -17.78
N PHE A 36 -22.28 10.54 -16.67
CA PHE A 36 -20.97 10.22 -16.11
C PHE A 36 -21.12 9.78 -14.66
N SER A 37 -21.41 8.48 -14.46
CA SER A 37 -21.68 7.87 -13.14
C SER A 37 -20.40 7.84 -12.26
N CYS A 38 -20.59 7.57 -10.95
CA CYS A 38 -19.47 7.32 -10.04
C CYS A 38 -18.62 6.12 -10.48
N TRP A 39 -19.24 5.08 -11.07
CA TRP A 39 -18.53 3.94 -11.65
C TRP A 39 -17.63 4.36 -12.80
N ASN A 40 -18.16 5.14 -13.76
CA ASN A 40 -17.35 5.66 -14.85
C ASN A 40 -16.20 6.54 -14.35
N GLN A 41 -16.41 7.31 -13.26
CA GLN A 41 -15.34 8.11 -12.65
C GLN A 41 -14.26 7.22 -12.05
N LEU A 42 -14.62 6.20 -11.26
CA LEU A 42 -13.67 5.25 -10.68
C LEU A 42 -12.80 4.61 -11.77
N LEU A 43 -13.45 4.01 -12.77
CA LEU A 43 -12.75 3.33 -13.86
C LEU A 43 -11.87 4.29 -14.67
N THR A 44 -12.34 5.53 -14.91
CA THR A 44 -11.54 6.54 -15.61
C THR A 44 -10.29 6.93 -14.82
N LEU A 45 -10.40 7.09 -13.50
CA LEU A 45 -9.26 7.38 -12.62
C LEU A 45 -8.27 6.22 -12.61
N MET A 46 -8.76 4.98 -12.43
CA MET A 46 -7.92 3.77 -12.42
C MET A 46 -7.20 3.60 -13.76
N PHE A 47 -7.93 3.70 -14.88
CA PHE A 47 -7.33 3.61 -16.22
C PHE A 47 -6.25 4.67 -16.45
N GLY A 48 -6.52 5.91 -16.03
CA GLY A 48 -5.56 6.99 -16.16
C GLY A 48 -4.32 6.84 -15.29
N GLN A 49 -4.47 6.27 -14.09
CA GLN A 49 -3.36 5.93 -13.20
C GLN A 49 -2.52 4.78 -13.78
N LEU A 50 -3.15 3.69 -14.19
CA LEU A 50 -2.47 2.55 -14.80
C LEU A 50 -1.75 2.91 -16.10
N THR A 51 -2.26 3.88 -16.88
CA THR A 51 -1.57 4.39 -18.08
C THR A 51 -0.53 5.47 -17.78
N GLY A 52 -0.22 5.75 -16.53
CA GLY A 52 0.82 6.68 -16.12
C GLY A 52 0.60 8.14 -16.55
N LYS A 53 -0.63 8.58 -16.77
CA LYS A 53 -0.88 9.95 -17.27
C LYS A 53 -0.75 11.00 -16.17
N PRO A 54 0.20 11.96 -16.29
CA PRO A 54 0.56 12.86 -15.19
C PRO A 54 -0.46 13.97 -14.92
N SER A 55 -1.46 14.17 -15.77
CA SER A 55 -2.50 15.17 -15.56
C SER A 55 -3.77 14.85 -16.34
N LEU A 56 -4.90 15.33 -15.82
CA LEU A 56 -6.21 15.21 -16.49
C LEU A 56 -6.18 15.73 -17.94
N ARG A 57 -5.49 16.85 -18.17
CA ARG A 57 -5.38 17.41 -19.54
C ARG A 57 -4.64 16.46 -20.47
N ARG A 58 -3.49 15.89 -20.02
CA ARG A 58 -2.72 14.93 -20.83
C ARG A 58 -3.48 13.62 -21.02
N PHE A 59 -4.21 13.17 -20.01
CA PHE A 59 -5.07 12.01 -20.13
C PHE A 59 -6.11 12.19 -21.24
N ILE A 60 -6.88 13.29 -21.22
CA ILE A 60 -7.92 13.56 -22.21
C ILE A 60 -7.33 13.72 -23.62
N LEU A 61 -6.18 14.38 -23.76
CA LEU A 61 -5.49 14.54 -25.05
C LEU A 61 -5.00 13.19 -25.61
N ALA A 62 -4.30 12.40 -24.77
CA ALA A 62 -3.75 11.11 -25.19
C ALA A 62 -4.86 10.08 -25.49
N SER A 63 -6.01 10.20 -24.85
CA SER A 63 -7.15 9.30 -25.05
C SER A 63 -8.10 9.74 -26.17
N ALA A 64 -7.89 10.93 -26.77
CA ALA A 64 -8.74 11.43 -27.86
C ALA A 64 -8.87 10.45 -29.05
N PRO A 65 -7.79 9.82 -29.56
CA PRO A 65 -7.89 8.82 -30.63
C PRO A 65 -8.64 7.55 -30.20
N MET A 66 -8.68 7.26 -28.89
CA MET A 66 -9.27 6.05 -28.33
C MET A 66 -10.71 6.23 -27.83
N LYS A 67 -11.35 7.38 -28.07
CA LYS A 67 -12.72 7.66 -27.58
C LYS A 67 -13.74 6.57 -27.96
N LYS A 68 -13.62 5.98 -29.16
CA LYS A 68 -14.47 4.87 -29.59
C LYS A 68 -14.29 3.61 -28.73
N LYS A 69 -13.13 3.43 -28.07
CA LYS A 69 -12.83 2.32 -27.17
C LYS A 69 -13.34 2.56 -25.74
N PHE A 70 -13.69 3.78 -25.35
CA PHE A 70 -14.08 4.09 -23.97
C PHE A 70 -15.28 3.30 -23.49
N TYR A 71 -16.31 3.18 -24.32
CA TYR A 71 -17.48 2.40 -23.96
C TYR A 71 -17.17 0.91 -23.72
N PRO A 72 -16.50 0.21 -24.66
CA PRO A 72 -16.12 -1.19 -24.42
C PRO A 72 -15.03 -1.40 -23.35
N LEU A 73 -14.31 -0.33 -22.94
CA LEU A 73 -13.41 -0.35 -21.78
C LEU A 73 -14.16 -0.13 -20.44
N GLY A 74 -15.47 0.14 -20.46
CA GLY A 74 -16.24 0.45 -19.25
C GLY A 74 -16.17 1.91 -18.79
N LEU A 75 -15.42 2.78 -19.47
CA LEU A 75 -15.23 4.18 -19.05
C LEU A 75 -16.45 5.08 -19.32
N GLY A 76 -17.42 4.59 -20.10
CA GLY A 76 -18.58 5.37 -20.54
C GLY A 76 -18.31 6.25 -21.75
N ARG A 77 -19.34 6.99 -22.22
CA ARG A 77 -19.26 7.77 -23.47
C ARG A 77 -18.83 9.22 -23.27
N ASN A 78 -19.07 9.78 -22.08
CA ASN A 78 -18.91 11.22 -21.82
C ASN A 78 -17.72 11.57 -20.92
N VAL A 79 -16.57 10.93 -21.13
CA VAL A 79 -15.33 11.25 -20.42
C VAL A 79 -14.76 12.54 -21.00
N THR A 80 -15.06 13.66 -20.37
CA THR A 80 -14.53 14.99 -20.71
C THR A 80 -13.77 15.58 -19.54
N ARG A 81 -12.87 16.54 -19.80
CA ARG A 81 -12.15 17.25 -18.75
C ARG A 81 -13.11 17.89 -17.74
N SER A 82 -14.17 18.54 -18.22
CA SER A 82 -15.14 19.24 -17.37
C SER A 82 -15.92 18.26 -16.49
N ASN A 83 -16.42 17.14 -17.05
CA ASN A 83 -17.20 16.16 -16.30
C ASN A 83 -16.35 15.49 -15.22
N LEU A 84 -15.13 15.09 -15.53
CA LEU A 84 -14.24 14.45 -14.57
C LEU A 84 -13.78 15.42 -13.48
N SER A 85 -13.43 16.66 -13.86
CA SER A 85 -13.07 17.70 -12.88
C SER A 85 -14.24 18.02 -11.94
N LYS A 86 -15.45 18.20 -12.47
CA LYS A 86 -16.65 18.44 -11.65
C LYS A 86 -16.91 17.26 -10.71
N ALA A 87 -16.90 16.02 -11.23
CA ALA A 87 -17.11 14.83 -10.44
C ALA A 87 -16.09 14.71 -9.30
N ASN A 88 -14.80 14.92 -9.58
CA ASN A 88 -13.74 14.89 -8.56
C ASN A 88 -13.94 15.94 -7.46
N ASN A 89 -14.49 17.11 -7.79
CA ASN A 89 -14.68 18.19 -6.82
C ASN A 89 -15.95 18.03 -5.96
N THR A 90 -17.01 17.43 -6.49
CA THR A 90 -18.34 17.49 -5.88
C THR A 90 -18.83 16.16 -5.30
N ARG A 91 -18.33 15.03 -5.77
CA ARG A 91 -18.76 13.72 -5.27
C ARG A 91 -18.17 13.41 -3.90
N ASP A 92 -18.93 12.69 -3.10
CA ASP A 92 -18.52 12.30 -1.75
C ASP A 92 -17.36 11.29 -1.84
N PRO A 93 -16.18 11.59 -1.26
CA PRO A 93 -15.03 10.69 -1.28
C PRO A 93 -15.27 9.39 -0.52
N ARG A 94 -16.24 9.34 0.42
CA ARG A 94 -16.58 8.13 1.17
C ARG A 94 -17.09 7.00 0.28
N ILE A 95 -17.65 7.31 -0.89
CA ILE A 95 -18.03 6.29 -1.89
C ILE A 95 -16.80 5.47 -2.30
N PHE A 96 -15.72 6.15 -2.63
CA PHE A 96 -14.47 5.53 -3.08
C PHE A 96 -13.70 4.91 -1.93
N GLU A 97 -13.77 5.51 -0.75
CA GLU A 97 -13.18 4.99 0.49
C GLU A 97 -13.78 3.64 0.88
N GLU A 98 -15.10 3.56 1.04
CA GLU A 98 -15.79 2.30 1.40
C GLU A 98 -15.54 1.21 0.37
N PHE A 99 -15.52 1.57 -0.91
CA PHE A 99 -15.24 0.59 -1.95
C PHE A 99 -13.77 0.12 -1.96
N ALA A 100 -12.82 1.02 -1.68
CA ALA A 100 -11.43 0.64 -1.51
C ALA A 100 -11.26 -0.35 -0.36
N TYR A 101 -11.90 -0.10 0.79
CA TYR A 101 -11.90 -1.05 1.93
C TYR A 101 -12.57 -2.37 1.59
N HIS A 102 -13.66 -2.36 0.83
CA HIS A 102 -14.28 -3.60 0.34
C HIS A 102 -13.32 -4.43 -0.52
N THR A 103 -12.65 -3.78 -1.48
CA THR A 103 -11.68 -4.44 -2.38
C THR A 103 -10.47 -4.97 -1.62
N VAL A 104 -9.97 -4.20 -0.65
CA VAL A 104 -8.92 -4.65 0.30
C VAL A 104 -9.36 -5.93 1.02
N GLY A 105 -10.57 -5.97 1.57
CA GLY A 105 -11.09 -7.14 2.26
C GLY A 105 -11.19 -8.38 1.37
N ILE A 106 -11.46 -8.22 0.07
CA ILE A 106 -11.41 -9.31 -0.90
C ILE A 106 -9.96 -9.79 -1.06
N ALA A 107 -9.03 -8.88 -1.36
CA ALA A 107 -7.62 -9.20 -1.57
C ALA A 107 -6.98 -9.90 -0.36
N GLN A 108 -7.31 -9.46 0.86
CA GLN A 108 -6.83 -10.09 2.09
C GLN A 108 -7.35 -11.53 2.25
N ARG A 109 -8.66 -11.77 2.01
CA ARG A 109 -9.24 -13.11 2.16
C ARG A 109 -8.70 -14.13 1.16
N MET A 110 -8.35 -13.68 -0.04
CA MET A 110 -7.78 -14.53 -1.08
C MET A 110 -6.33 -14.93 -0.79
N ARG A 111 -5.59 -14.07 -0.11
CA ARG A 111 -4.13 -14.20 0.10
C ARG A 111 -3.81 -14.57 1.55
N LEU A 112 -4.56 -15.51 2.13
CA LEU A 112 -4.34 -16.01 3.49
C LEU A 112 -3.19 -17.02 3.53
N ASP A 113 -1.98 -16.59 3.23
CA ASP A 113 -0.78 -17.39 3.39
C ASP A 113 -0.18 -17.14 4.79
N ASP A 114 -0.03 -18.17 5.61
CA ASP A 114 0.67 -18.07 6.90
C ASP A 114 2.20 -18.19 6.67
N ILE A 115 2.78 -17.14 6.08
CA ILE A 115 4.20 -17.09 5.71
C ILE A 115 5.09 -17.16 6.97
N PHE A 116 4.67 -16.50 8.04
CA PHE A 116 5.47 -16.40 9.27
C PHE A 116 5.17 -17.51 10.29
N LYS A 117 4.10 -18.25 10.13
CA LYS A 117 3.69 -19.35 11.04
C LYS A 117 3.63 -18.96 12.52
N LEU A 118 3.19 -17.71 12.78
CA LEU A 118 3.16 -17.14 14.13
C LEU A 118 1.80 -17.29 14.83
N GLY A 119 0.82 -17.88 14.16
CA GLY A 119 -0.55 -18.01 14.66
C GLY A 119 -1.33 -16.70 14.77
N GLY A 120 -0.79 -15.61 14.22
CA GLY A 120 -1.42 -14.30 14.17
C GLY A 120 -0.90 -13.52 12.98
N LYS A 121 -1.67 -12.54 12.52
CA LYS A 121 -1.32 -11.71 11.36
C LYS A 121 -0.11 -10.81 11.63
N VAL A 122 0.62 -10.50 10.58
CA VAL A 122 1.81 -9.65 10.66
C VAL A 122 1.59 -8.38 9.84
N TYR A 123 1.65 -7.25 10.52
CA TYR A 123 1.42 -5.94 9.93
C TYR A 123 2.66 -5.05 10.01
N ALA A 124 2.95 -4.29 8.95
CA ALA A 124 3.82 -3.12 9.02
C ALA A 124 2.98 -1.85 9.08
N PHE A 125 3.39 -0.89 9.89
CA PHE A 125 2.79 0.43 9.91
C PHE A 125 3.81 1.49 9.56
N ASP A 126 3.49 2.33 8.59
CA ASP A 126 4.31 3.46 8.20
C ASP A 126 3.45 4.55 7.56
N SER A 127 4.06 5.70 7.29
CA SER A 127 3.42 6.81 6.61
C SER A 127 4.25 7.31 5.45
N THR A 128 3.55 7.76 4.41
CA THR A 128 4.21 8.45 3.31
C THR A 128 3.67 9.87 3.17
N THR A 129 4.58 10.83 2.99
CA THR A 129 4.21 12.21 2.70
C THR A 129 4.13 12.42 1.19
N ILE A 130 3.07 13.09 0.76
CA ILE A 130 2.86 13.53 -0.60
C ILE A 130 2.92 15.05 -0.58
N ASP A 131 3.98 15.61 -1.17
CA ASP A 131 4.18 17.05 -1.25
C ASP A 131 3.18 17.67 -2.24
N LEU A 132 2.55 18.77 -1.83
CA LEU A 132 1.58 19.51 -2.61
C LEU A 132 2.04 20.96 -2.76
N CYS A 133 1.85 21.53 -3.94
CA CYS A 133 2.12 22.93 -4.18
C CYS A 133 1.10 23.79 -3.43
N LEU A 134 1.54 24.58 -2.44
CA LEU A 134 0.66 25.33 -1.55
C LEU A 134 -0.18 26.39 -2.29
N SER A 135 0.33 26.97 -3.39
CA SER A 135 -0.41 27.93 -4.20
C SER A 135 -1.65 27.32 -4.85
N VAL A 136 -1.61 26.00 -5.09
CA VAL A 136 -2.70 25.22 -5.70
C VAL A 136 -3.58 24.59 -4.61
N TYR A 137 -2.94 23.98 -3.60
CA TYR A 137 -3.62 23.20 -2.54
C TYR A 137 -3.64 23.96 -1.20
N LYS A 138 -4.30 25.10 -1.16
CA LYS A 138 -4.35 25.98 0.03
C LYS A 138 -4.85 25.30 1.31
N TRP A 139 -5.70 24.30 1.19
CA TRP A 139 -6.24 23.52 2.30
C TRP A 139 -5.21 22.57 2.95
N ALA A 140 -4.16 22.19 2.21
CA ALA A 140 -3.14 21.23 2.66
C ALA A 140 -1.91 21.89 3.31
N HIS A 141 -2.07 23.04 3.96
CA HIS A 141 -0.98 23.81 4.56
C HIS A 141 -0.17 22.99 5.58
N PHE A 142 1.16 22.91 5.37
CA PHE A 142 2.08 22.15 6.20
C PHE A 142 3.19 23.00 6.84
N ARG A 143 3.89 23.82 6.05
CA ARG A 143 4.93 24.75 6.48
C ARG A 143 4.75 26.08 5.75
N ARG A 144 5.51 27.13 6.15
CA ARG A 144 5.37 28.49 5.56
C ARG A 144 5.32 28.51 4.01
N ALA A 145 6.00 27.55 3.33
CA ALA A 145 6.09 27.49 1.87
C ALA A 145 5.71 26.14 1.27
N LYS A 146 5.24 25.15 2.06
CA LYS A 146 4.94 23.79 1.58
C LYS A 146 3.56 23.33 2.05
N GLY A 147 2.78 22.78 1.12
CA GLY A 147 1.61 21.97 1.41
C GLY A 147 1.96 20.48 1.38
N GLY A 148 1.15 19.66 2.00
CA GLY A 148 1.30 18.21 1.95
C GLY A 148 0.22 17.47 2.71
N ILE A 149 0.06 16.22 2.31
CA ILE A 149 -0.75 15.24 3.03
C ILE A 149 0.12 14.05 3.42
N LYS A 150 -0.29 13.33 4.43
CA LYS A 150 0.26 12.02 4.81
C LYS A 150 -0.78 10.94 4.61
N VAL A 151 -0.34 9.84 4.10
CA VAL A 151 -1.11 8.59 4.06
C VAL A 151 -0.45 7.65 5.05
N HIS A 152 -1.08 7.49 6.21
CA HIS A 152 -0.70 6.49 7.20
C HIS A 152 -1.32 5.17 6.77
N THR A 153 -0.51 4.12 6.71
CA THR A 153 -0.94 2.83 6.18
C THR A 153 -0.57 1.72 7.14
N LEU A 154 -1.55 0.88 7.47
CA LEU A 154 -1.31 -0.44 8.03
C LEU A 154 -1.30 -1.43 6.86
N PHE A 155 -0.22 -2.17 6.70
CA PHE A 155 0.03 -3.06 5.57
C PHE A 155 0.17 -4.49 6.06
N ASP A 156 -0.65 -5.38 5.54
CA ASP A 156 -0.56 -6.81 5.80
C ASP A 156 0.64 -7.37 5.05
N LEU A 157 1.64 -7.88 5.79
CA LEU A 157 2.90 -8.37 5.22
C LEU A 157 2.76 -9.73 4.55
N GLU A 158 1.74 -10.51 4.90
CA GLU A 158 1.44 -11.82 4.32
C GLU A 158 0.64 -11.64 3.04
N ALA A 159 -0.52 -11.01 3.13
CA ALA A 159 -1.36 -10.72 1.97
C ALA A 159 -0.74 -9.68 1.00
N GLN A 160 0.25 -8.92 1.45
CA GLN A 160 0.91 -7.83 0.71
C GLN A 160 -0.08 -6.77 0.19
N VAL A 161 -1.07 -6.44 1.00
CA VAL A 161 -2.06 -5.40 0.71
C VAL A 161 -2.21 -4.42 1.87
N PRO A 162 -2.53 -3.14 1.61
CA PRO A 162 -2.85 -2.21 2.67
C PRO A 162 -4.18 -2.59 3.31
N THR A 163 -4.27 -2.54 4.65
CA THR A 163 -5.50 -2.87 5.38
C THR A 163 -6.22 -1.63 5.90
N ILE A 164 -5.44 -0.63 6.28
CA ILE A 164 -5.94 0.65 6.76
C ILE A 164 -5.12 1.76 6.11
N PHE A 165 -5.83 2.81 5.70
CA PHE A 165 -5.21 4.04 5.23
C PHE A 165 -5.93 5.24 5.84
N HIS A 166 -5.16 6.06 6.53
CA HIS A 166 -5.65 7.28 7.15
C HIS A 166 -4.97 8.49 6.52
N ILE A 167 -5.76 9.31 5.79
CA ILE A 167 -5.25 10.48 5.07
C ILE A 167 -5.35 11.69 5.99
N THR A 168 -4.20 12.31 6.30
CA THR A 168 -4.11 13.49 7.17
C THR A 168 -3.33 14.61 6.50
N LYS A 169 -3.43 15.82 7.06
CA LYS A 169 -2.51 16.89 6.70
C LYS A 169 -1.10 16.53 7.15
N ALA A 170 -0.08 16.87 6.35
CA ALA A 170 1.32 16.51 6.63
C ALA A 170 1.86 17.12 7.95
N LYS A 171 1.14 18.03 8.58
CA LYS A 171 1.47 18.59 9.90
C LYS A 171 1.36 17.57 11.04
N LEU A 172 0.55 16.52 10.90
CA LEU A 172 0.40 15.50 11.92
C LEU A 172 1.69 14.69 12.05
N HIS A 173 2.18 14.49 13.27
CA HIS A 173 3.32 13.62 13.53
C HIS A 173 2.98 12.15 13.21
N ASP A 174 3.92 11.41 12.62
CA ASP A 174 3.70 10.02 12.17
C ASP A 174 3.23 9.12 13.30
N VAL A 175 3.79 9.28 14.49
CA VAL A 175 3.45 8.49 15.68
C VAL A 175 1.98 8.59 16.07
N ASN A 176 1.31 9.71 15.77
CA ASN A 176 -0.12 9.87 16.05
C ASN A 176 -1.00 9.00 15.15
N GLY A 177 -0.49 8.56 14.01
CA GLY A 177 -1.19 7.60 13.15
C GLY A 177 -1.39 6.24 13.83
N MET A 178 -0.58 5.89 14.83
CA MET A 178 -0.75 4.66 15.61
C MET A 178 -2.09 4.62 16.38
N ASP A 179 -2.65 5.77 16.73
CA ASP A 179 -3.93 5.84 17.46
C ASP A 179 -5.14 5.43 16.60
N ALA A 180 -4.97 5.40 15.27
CA ALA A 180 -6.01 4.97 14.33
C ALA A 180 -5.98 3.47 14.02
N ILE A 181 -5.03 2.71 14.56
CA ILE A 181 -4.89 1.28 14.31
C ILE A 181 -5.82 0.50 15.26
N PRO A 182 -6.76 -0.31 14.73
CA PRO A 182 -7.51 -1.27 15.53
C PRO A 182 -6.62 -2.50 15.80
N TYR A 183 -5.85 -2.47 16.88
CA TYR A 183 -4.95 -3.57 17.23
C TYR A 183 -5.73 -4.86 17.50
N GLU A 184 -5.31 -5.95 16.86
CA GLU A 184 -5.93 -7.28 16.96
C GLU A 184 -5.12 -8.17 17.92
N PRO A 185 -5.71 -8.77 18.96
CA PRO A 185 -5.00 -9.68 19.87
C PRO A 185 -4.28 -10.80 19.11
N GLY A 186 -3.06 -11.15 19.53
CA GLY A 186 -2.24 -12.18 18.91
C GLY A 186 -1.48 -11.73 17.66
N SER A 187 -1.80 -10.57 17.07
CA SER A 187 -1.13 -10.06 15.87
C SER A 187 0.18 -9.34 16.18
N PHE A 188 1.06 -9.28 15.19
CA PHE A 188 2.37 -8.64 15.25
C PHE A 188 2.38 -7.34 14.46
N TYR A 189 2.91 -6.28 15.06
CA TYR A 189 3.01 -4.96 14.44
C TYR A 189 4.47 -4.50 14.34
N VAL A 190 4.93 -4.22 13.13
CA VAL A 190 6.32 -3.83 12.85
C VAL A 190 6.39 -2.34 12.54
N PHE A 191 7.28 -1.64 13.25
CA PHE A 191 7.41 -0.19 13.18
C PHE A 191 8.85 0.25 12.95
N ASP A 192 9.03 1.38 12.27
CA ASP A 192 10.35 2.05 12.22
C ASP A 192 10.65 2.81 13.53
N ARG A 193 11.88 3.30 13.63
CA ARG A 193 12.41 4.08 14.76
C ARG A 193 11.55 5.30 15.11
N ALA A 194 10.90 5.93 14.15
CA ALA A 194 10.04 7.09 14.37
C ALA A 194 8.87 6.80 15.34
N TYR A 195 8.44 5.55 15.39
CA TYR A 195 7.28 5.09 16.17
C TYR A 195 7.61 4.63 17.60
N ASN A 196 8.79 4.94 18.12
CA ASN A 196 9.15 4.68 19.52
C ASN A 196 8.39 5.62 20.46
N ASP A 197 7.16 5.30 20.75
CA ASP A 197 6.30 5.92 21.77
C ASP A 197 5.89 4.85 22.77
N PHE A 198 6.46 4.87 23.97
CA PHE A 198 6.33 3.80 24.94
C PHE A 198 4.90 3.64 25.46
N LYS A 199 4.11 4.71 25.54
CA LYS A 199 2.70 4.65 25.93
C LYS A 199 1.88 3.87 24.88
N ARG A 200 2.11 4.15 23.59
CA ARG A 200 1.43 3.43 22.50
C ARG A 200 1.90 1.99 22.36
N LEU A 201 3.19 1.75 22.55
CA LEU A 201 3.74 0.38 22.56
C LEU A 201 3.20 -0.43 23.74
N HIS A 202 2.98 0.19 24.91
CA HIS A 202 2.33 -0.45 26.04
C HIS A 202 0.88 -0.81 25.75
N HIS A 203 0.14 0.10 25.11
CA HIS A 203 -1.23 -0.17 24.69
C HIS A 203 -1.34 -1.40 23.74
N ILE A 204 -0.41 -1.55 22.80
CA ILE A 204 -0.35 -2.76 21.94
C ILE A 204 -0.25 -4.03 22.78
N LYS A 205 0.59 -4.01 23.81
CA LYS A 205 0.73 -5.15 24.74
C LYS A 205 -0.53 -5.37 25.55
N GLU A 206 -1.17 -4.32 26.06
CA GLU A 206 -2.42 -4.41 26.83
C GLU A 206 -3.56 -5.03 26.03
N VAL A 207 -3.61 -4.78 24.74
CA VAL A 207 -4.57 -5.42 23.80
C VAL A 207 -4.24 -6.92 23.58
N GLY A 208 -3.08 -7.39 24.02
CA GLY A 208 -2.65 -8.77 23.78
C GLY A 208 -1.95 -8.98 22.44
N SER A 209 -1.44 -7.90 21.85
CA SER A 209 -0.70 -7.91 20.59
C SER A 209 0.80 -7.79 20.80
N PHE A 210 1.56 -8.08 19.75
CA PHE A 210 3.02 -8.02 19.76
C PHE A 210 3.52 -6.90 18.85
N PHE A 211 4.70 -6.36 19.19
CA PHE A 211 5.36 -5.38 18.33
C PHE A 211 6.85 -5.68 18.14
N VAL A 212 7.37 -5.26 17.02
CA VAL A 212 8.81 -5.15 16.74
C VAL A 212 9.07 -3.72 16.28
N VAL A 213 9.90 -2.99 17.01
CA VAL A 213 10.27 -1.61 16.66
C VAL A 213 11.77 -1.43 16.70
N ARG A 214 12.31 -0.68 15.76
CA ARG A 214 13.73 -0.31 15.79
C ARG A 214 14.01 0.68 16.91
N ALA A 215 14.97 0.40 17.78
CA ALA A 215 15.31 1.24 18.93
C ALA A 215 15.90 2.60 18.52
N LYS A 216 15.67 3.61 19.34
CA LYS A 216 16.39 4.90 19.27
C LYS A 216 17.77 4.76 19.92
N ASN A 217 18.78 5.43 19.38
CA ASN A 217 20.13 5.42 19.94
C ASN A 217 20.19 6.03 21.36
N SER A 218 19.25 6.90 21.68
CA SER A 218 19.13 7.56 23.00
C SER A 218 18.41 6.71 24.06
N LEU A 219 18.11 5.42 23.75
CA LEU A 219 17.43 4.55 24.70
C LEU A 219 18.25 4.38 25.98
N ARG A 220 17.62 4.59 27.15
CA ARG A 220 18.20 4.38 28.47
C ARG A 220 17.48 3.23 29.18
N TYR A 221 18.26 2.23 29.58
CA TYR A 221 17.73 1.00 30.12
C TYR A 221 18.76 0.36 31.06
N GLN A 222 18.30 -0.62 31.82
CA GLN A 222 19.13 -1.57 32.56
C GLN A 222 18.84 -3.00 32.10
N HIS A 223 19.86 -3.82 32.09
CA HIS A 223 19.71 -5.24 31.79
C HIS A 223 19.11 -5.97 33.00
N VAL A 224 18.13 -6.86 32.72
CA VAL A 224 17.51 -7.73 33.70
C VAL A 224 18.06 -9.15 33.55
N ARG A 225 18.18 -9.61 32.30
CA ARG A 225 18.66 -10.96 31.98
C ARG A 225 19.24 -11.00 30.58
N TRP A 226 20.31 -11.77 30.38
CA TRP A 226 20.93 -12.04 29.09
C TRP A 226 20.59 -13.45 28.60
N LYS A 227 20.39 -13.63 27.31
CA LYS A 227 20.37 -14.93 26.64
C LYS A 227 21.81 -15.34 26.30
N ARG A 228 22.20 -16.57 26.64
CA ARG A 228 23.61 -17.04 26.52
C ARG A 228 23.90 -17.69 25.17
N ARG A 229 22.91 -18.34 24.52
CA ARG A 229 23.09 -18.99 23.21
C ARG A 229 22.47 -18.11 22.16
N LEU A 230 23.31 -17.49 21.35
CA LEU A 230 22.89 -16.57 20.30
C LEU A 230 23.03 -17.24 18.93
N PRO A 231 22.04 -17.15 18.05
CA PRO A 231 22.15 -17.55 16.64
C PRO A 231 23.21 -16.72 15.91
N LYS A 232 23.64 -17.20 14.73
CA LYS A 232 24.52 -16.44 13.84
C LYS A 232 23.91 -15.04 13.61
N ASN A 233 24.77 -14.01 13.56
CA ASN A 233 24.44 -12.61 13.34
C ASN A 233 23.64 -11.92 14.48
N VAL A 234 23.23 -12.62 15.51
CA VAL A 234 22.69 -12.00 16.72
C VAL A 234 23.84 -11.65 17.65
N LEU A 235 24.13 -10.36 17.79
CA LEU A 235 25.24 -9.86 18.62
C LEU A 235 24.88 -9.79 20.09
N SER A 236 23.60 -9.53 20.41
CA SER A 236 23.09 -9.40 21.77
C SER A 236 21.61 -9.71 21.81
N ASP A 237 21.16 -10.41 22.85
CA ASP A 237 19.75 -10.67 23.14
C ASP A 237 19.54 -10.61 24.66
N SER A 238 18.78 -9.64 25.10
CA SER A 238 18.61 -9.37 26.52
C SER A 238 17.21 -8.87 26.86
N ILE A 239 16.79 -9.20 28.07
CA ILE A 239 15.61 -8.61 28.70
C ILE A 239 16.07 -7.34 29.41
N ILE A 240 15.39 -6.24 29.16
CA ILE A 240 15.73 -4.92 29.69
C ILE A 240 14.53 -4.28 30.40
N ARG A 241 14.82 -3.29 31.23
CA ARG A 241 13.83 -2.40 31.82
C ARG A 241 14.22 -0.96 31.57
N LEU A 242 13.27 -0.13 31.19
CA LEU A 242 13.48 1.30 30.93
C LEU A 242 13.81 2.03 32.24
N THR A 243 14.75 2.98 32.20
CA THR A 243 15.25 3.69 33.39
C THR A 243 14.83 5.16 33.45
N VAL A 244 14.55 5.81 32.32
CA VAL A 244 14.08 7.19 32.29
C VAL A 244 12.67 7.26 32.89
N TYR A 245 12.43 8.16 33.82
CA TYR A 245 11.17 8.29 34.56
C TYR A 245 9.93 8.22 33.67
N LYS A 246 9.87 9.05 32.61
CA LYS A 246 8.75 9.06 31.66
C LYS A 246 8.58 7.71 30.95
N SER A 247 9.66 7.18 30.37
CA SER A 247 9.59 5.92 29.62
C SER A 247 9.24 4.74 30.51
N LYS A 248 9.75 4.71 31.75
CA LYS A 248 9.42 3.69 32.76
C LYS A 248 7.96 3.78 33.19
N HIS A 249 7.41 4.98 33.30
CA HIS A 249 6.00 5.18 33.62
C HIS A 249 5.10 4.74 32.44
N ASP A 250 5.47 5.14 31.21
CA ASP A 250 4.70 4.85 30.00
C ASP A 250 4.77 3.37 29.60
N TYR A 251 5.84 2.65 29.97
CA TYR A 251 6.03 1.20 29.77
C TYR A 251 6.72 0.60 31.00
N PRO A 252 5.98 0.19 32.04
CA PRO A 252 6.54 -0.23 33.33
C PRO A 252 7.17 -1.62 33.31
N GLU A 253 6.86 -2.41 32.30
CA GLU A 253 7.24 -3.81 32.20
C GLU A 253 8.60 -4.00 31.50
N VAL A 254 9.01 -5.26 31.39
CA VAL A 254 10.24 -5.61 30.68
C VAL A 254 10.02 -5.64 29.17
N LEU A 255 11.07 -5.31 28.45
CA LEU A 255 11.18 -5.41 27.00
C LEU A 255 12.32 -6.36 26.65
N ARG A 256 12.25 -6.97 25.51
CA ARG A 256 13.38 -7.68 24.92
C ARG A 256 14.09 -6.78 23.93
N ARG A 257 15.41 -6.72 24.05
CA ARG A 257 16.30 -5.94 23.19
C ARG A 257 17.23 -6.90 22.48
N ILE A 258 17.24 -6.84 21.14
CA ILE A 258 18.04 -7.70 20.27
C ILE A 258 18.92 -6.82 19.40
N GLU A 259 20.22 -7.10 19.36
CA GLU A 259 21.15 -6.54 18.38
C GLU A 259 21.42 -7.57 17.30
N TYR A 260 21.18 -7.20 16.06
CA TYR A 260 21.32 -8.06 14.89
C TYR A 260 22.21 -7.39 13.86
N TYR A 261 23.20 -8.12 13.37
CA TYR A 261 24.06 -7.67 12.25
C TYR A 261 23.47 -8.17 10.93
N ASP A 262 23.13 -7.26 10.06
CA ASP A 262 22.63 -7.55 8.71
C ASP A 262 23.82 -7.53 7.74
N GLU A 263 24.22 -8.72 7.24
CA GLU A 263 25.34 -8.90 6.32
C GLU A 263 25.07 -8.21 4.96
N GLU A 264 23.82 -8.15 4.49
CA GLU A 264 23.46 -7.55 3.20
C GLU A 264 23.62 -6.02 3.23
N GLN A 265 23.31 -5.39 4.37
CA GLN A 265 23.37 -3.95 4.54
C GLN A 265 24.65 -3.50 5.27
N ASP A 266 25.52 -4.41 5.67
CA ASP A 266 26.71 -4.18 6.51
C ASP A 266 26.39 -3.26 7.70
N ARG A 267 25.36 -3.64 8.47
CA ARG A 267 24.79 -2.77 9.49
C ARG A 267 24.21 -3.50 10.69
N VAL A 268 24.39 -2.91 11.88
CA VAL A 268 23.75 -3.37 13.09
C VAL A 268 22.38 -2.72 13.28
N PHE A 269 21.36 -3.55 13.49
CA PHE A 269 20.03 -3.14 13.90
C PHE A 269 19.80 -3.49 15.38
N VAL A 270 19.10 -2.60 16.07
CA VAL A 270 18.66 -2.84 17.44
C VAL A 270 17.14 -2.83 17.47
N PHE A 271 16.56 -3.95 17.88
CA PHE A 271 15.11 -4.13 17.98
C PHE A 271 14.65 -4.15 19.42
N LEU A 272 13.46 -3.60 19.66
CA LEU A 272 12.70 -3.75 20.90
C LEU A 272 11.41 -4.51 20.58
N THR A 273 11.05 -5.44 21.46
CA THR A 273 9.83 -6.22 21.33
C THR A 273 9.28 -6.65 22.69
N ASN A 274 7.98 -6.87 22.78
CA ASN A 274 7.31 -7.54 23.89
C ASN A 274 7.14 -9.04 23.64
N ALA A 275 7.50 -9.57 22.48
CA ALA A 275 7.51 -11.00 22.15
C ALA A 275 8.75 -11.68 22.77
N LEU A 276 8.67 -12.01 24.07
CA LEU A 276 9.81 -12.48 24.86
C LEU A 276 10.27 -13.89 24.46
N SER A 277 9.38 -14.73 23.94
CA SER A 277 9.61 -16.13 23.57
C SER A 277 9.99 -16.35 22.10
N LEU A 278 9.70 -15.38 21.22
CA LEU A 278 9.97 -15.49 19.78
C LEU A 278 11.47 -15.69 19.52
N ASP A 279 11.83 -16.42 18.46
CA ASP A 279 13.24 -16.54 18.07
C ASP A 279 13.83 -15.17 17.65
N ALA A 280 15.12 -14.94 17.92
CA ALA A 280 15.76 -13.68 17.62
C ALA A 280 15.89 -13.43 16.12
N LEU A 281 16.08 -14.49 15.32
CA LEU A 281 16.13 -14.38 13.85
C LEU A 281 14.74 -14.12 13.28
N GLU A 282 13.67 -14.67 13.89
CA GLU A 282 12.30 -14.35 13.49
C GLU A 282 11.98 -12.86 13.74
N VAL A 283 12.41 -12.28 14.86
CA VAL A 283 12.28 -10.84 15.11
C VAL A 283 13.01 -10.02 14.05
N ALA A 284 14.20 -10.42 13.64
CA ALA A 284 14.96 -9.76 12.58
C ALA A 284 14.25 -9.90 11.23
N ASN A 285 13.74 -11.09 10.89
CA ASN A 285 12.99 -11.35 9.65
C ASN A 285 11.68 -10.56 9.58
N LEU A 286 10.94 -10.45 10.69
CA LEU A 286 9.76 -9.60 10.78
C LEU A 286 10.11 -8.14 10.47
N TYR A 287 11.21 -7.63 11.06
CA TYR A 287 11.63 -6.26 10.76
C TYR A 287 12.10 -6.09 9.31
N LYS A 288 12.84 -7.05 8.76
CA LYS A 288 13.26 -7.03 7.34
C LYS A 288 12.03 -6.98 6.41
N SER A 289 10.97 -7.71 6.74
CA SER A 289 9.74 -7.73 5.95
C SER A 289 9.02 -6.37 5.90
N ARG A 290 9.28 -5.45 6.83
CA ARG A 290 8.74 -4.09 6.83
C ARG A 290 9.04 -3.35 5.52
N TRP A 291 10.14 -3.69 4.82
CA TRP A 291 10.47 -3.09 3.54
C TRP A 291 9.35 -3.19 2.48
N LYS A 292 8.47 -4.18 2.59
CA LYS A 292 7.33 -4.36 1.67
C LYS A 292 6.40 -3.14 1.67
N ILE A 293 6.20 -2.46 2.81
CA ILE A 293 5.39 -1.24 2.85
C ILE A 293 6.07 -0.06 2.14
N GLU A 294 7.41 0.02 2.17
CA GLU A 294 8.15 1.04 1.44
C GLU A 294 8.06 0.81 -0.08
N LEU A 295 8.12 -0.45 -0.54
CA LEU A 295 7.86 -0.81 -1.92
C LEU A 295 6.44 -0.45 -2.35
N PHE A 296 5.44 -0.71 -1.50
CA PHE A 296 4.06 -0.28 -1.75
C PHE A 296 3.97 1.25 -1.92
N PHE A 297 4.60 2.04 -1.05
CA PHE A 297 4.61 3.50 -1.17
C PHE A 297 5.36 3.99 -2.41
N LYS A 298 6.48 3.36 -2.75
CA LYS A 298 7.22 3.63 -3.98
C LYS A 298 6.31 3.41 -5.18
N TRP A 299 5.62 2.27 -5.20
CA TRP A 299 4.68 1.90 -6.24
C TRP A 299 3.52 2.90 -6.37
N MET A 300 2.86 3.26 -5.25
CA MET A 300 1.80 4.26 -5.23
C MET A 300 2.25 5.60 -5.82
N LYS A 301 3.46 6.06 -5.49
CA LYS A 301 4.00 7.33 -5.97
C LYS A 301 4.38 7.31 -7.44
N GLN A 302 5.02 6.24 -7.89
CA GLN A 302 5.59 6.15 -9.23
C GLN A 302 4.54 5.75 -10.28
N HIS A 303 3.77 4.71 -10.02
CA HIS A 303 2.89 4.11 -11.03
C HIS A 303 1.45 4.62 -10.95
N LEU A 304 0.93 4.93 -9.77
CA LEU A 304 -0.41 5.47 -9.63
C LEU A 304 -0.47 7.01 -9.63
N ASN A 305 0.64 7.68 -9.88
CA ASN A 305 0.73 9.13 -10.02
C ASN A 305 0.10 9.94 -8.86
N ILE A 306 0.14 9.40 -7.64
CA ILE A 306 -0.40 10.11 -6.47
C ILE A 306 0.43 11.34 -6.06
N GLN A 307 1.52 11.63 -6.77
CA GLN A 307 2.27 12.88 -6.65
C GLN A 307 1.69 14.02 -7.49
N ARG A 308 0.83 13.71 -8.47
CA ARG A 308 0.21 14.68 -9.38
C ARG A 308 -1.29 14.43 -9.46
N PHE A 309 -2.03 15.14 -8.65
CA PHE A 309 -3.48 15.00 -8.63
C PHE A 309 -4.15 15.69 -9.81
N TRP A 310 -5.26 15.11 -10.26
CA TRP A 310 -6.07 15.62 -11.36
C TRP A 310 -7.12 16.63 -10.91
N GLY A 311 -7.16 16.96 -9.63
CA GLY A 311 -8.00 17.98 -9.03
C GLY A 311 -7.32 18.60 -7.82
N GLU A 312 -7.73 19.79 -7.45
CA GLU A 312 -7.08 20.63 -6.42
C GLU A 312 -7.80 20.60 -5.08
N THR A 313 -9.04 20.12 -5.04
CA THR A 313 -9.82 20.03 -3.80
C THR A 313 -9.41 18.82 -2.96
N GLU A 314 -9.68 18.88 -1.67
CA GLU A 314 -9.47 17.74 -0.76
C GLU A 314 -10.24 16.50 -1.24
N ASN A 315 -11.48 16.68 -1.70
CA ASN A 315 -12.27 15.59 -2.28
C ASN A 315 -11.56 14.92 -3.46
N ALA A 316 -11.08 15.71 -4.41
CA ALA A 316 -10.40 15.19 -5.59
C ALA A 316 -9.15 14.39 -5.24
N VAL A 317 -8.37 14.88 -4.27
CA VAL A 317 -7.17 14.21 -3.79
C VAL A 317 -7.52 12.88 -3.10
N ARG A 318 -8.51 12.88 -2.20
CA ARG A 318 -8.98 11.67 -1.51
C ARG A 318 -9.50 10.63 -2.49
N ILE A 319 -10.39 11.02 -3.40
CA ILE A 319 -10.96 10.14 -4.43
C ILE A 319 -9.84 9.49 -5.26
N GLN A 320 -8.84 10.25 -5.68
CA GLN A 320 -7.73 9.71 -6.49
C GLN A 320 -6.85 8.73 -5.69
N ILE A 321 -6.63 8.97 -4.40
CA ILE A 321 -5.89 8.03 -3.53
C ILE A 321 -6.68 6.72 -3.36
N TYR A 322 -7.98 6.78 -3.09
CA TYR A 322 -8.81 5.59 -2.95
C TYR A 322 -8.93 4.80 -4.26
N ALA A 323 -9.04 5.49 -5.40
CA ALA A 323 -8.99 4.85 -6.71
C ALA A 323 -7.64 4.14 -6.96
N ALA A 324 -6.53 4.74 -6.50
CA ALA A 324 -5.20 4.13 -6.58
C ALA A 324 -5.10 2.86 -5.71
N ILE A 325 -5.60 2.89 -4.49
CA ILE A 325 -5.64 1.73 -3.60
C ILE A 325 -6.51 0.62 -4.20
N THR A 326 -7.69 0.97 -4.75
CA THR A 326 -8.57 0.02 -5.45
C THR A 326 -7.84 -0.63 -6.64
N ALA A 327 -7.11 0.16 -7.43
CA ALA A 327 -6.32 -0.36 -8.56
C ALA A 327 -5.21 -1.32 -8.10
N TYR A 328 -4.50 -0.99 -7.02
CA TYR A 328 -3.50 -1.88 -6.42
C TYR A 328 -4.11 -3.20 -5.98
N CYS A 329 -5.19 -3.15 -5.21
CA CYS A 329 -5.85 -4.36 -4.71
C CYS A 329 -6.45 -5.19 -5.85
N MET A 330 -6.98 -4.56 -6.89
CA MET A 330 -7.43 -5.26 -8.11
C MET A 330 -6.28 -6.03 -8.76
N VAL A 331 -5.10 -5.43 -8.89
CA VAL A 331 -3.92 -6.11 -9.45
C VAL A 331 -3.47 -7.26 -8.53
N ALA A 332 -3.51 -7.06 -7.21
CA ALA A 332 -3.18 -8.12 -6.24
C ALA A 332 -4.17 -9.31 -6.33
N ILE A 333 -5.46 -9.04 -6.52
CA ILE A 333 -6.49 -10.07 -6.74
C ILE A 333 -6.21 -10.82 -8.04
N ILE A 334 -5.93 -10.10 -9.12
CA ILE A 334 -5.61 -10.69 -10.44
C ILE A 334 -4.38 -11.59 -10.34
N GLN A 335 -3.31 -11.13 -9.72
CA GLN A 335 -2.07 -11.87 -9.53
C GLN A 335 -2.33 -13.21 -8.80
N HIS A 336 -3.16 -13.18 -7.76
CA HIS A 336 -3.53 -14.39 -7.02
C HIS A 336 -4.41 -15.34 -7.86
N GLU A 337 -5.46 -14.81 -8.51
CA GLU A 337 -6.41 -15.59 -9.30
C GLU A 337 -5.78 -16.25 -10.52
N THR A 338 -4.83 -15.57 -11.16
CA THR A 338 -4.10 -16.11 -12.32
C THR A 338 -3.00 -17.09 -11.91
N LYS A 339 -2.67 -17.18 -10.60
CA LYS A 339 -1.57 -18.00 -10.06
C LYS A 339 -0.24 -17.76 -10.77
N THR A 340 -0.01 -16.53 -11.25
CA THR A 340 1.25 -16.16 -11.89
C THR A 340 2.37 -16.07 -10.87
N GLU A 341 3.58 -16.42 -11.25
CA GLU A 341 4.78 -16.25 -10.44
C GLU A 341 5.26 -14.80 -10.37
N MET A 342 4.75 -13.95 -11.27
CA MET A 342 5.04 -12.52 -11.28
C MET A 342 4.65 -11.87 -9.96
N SER A 343 5.48 -10.96 -9.46
CA SER A 343 5.12 -10.06 -8.36
C SER A 343 3.97 -9.12 -8.76
N ILE A 344 3.27 -8.55 -7.77
CA ILE A 344 2.22 -7.53 -8.03
C ILE A 344 2.77 -6.38 -8.91
N TYR A 345 4.04 -6.03 -8.73
CA TYR A 345 4.71 -4.98 -9.49
C TYR A 345 4.88 -5.35 -10.96
N GLU A 346 5.39 -6.55 -11.26
CA GLU A 346 5.56 -7.06 -12.62
C GLU A 346 4.22 -7.21 -13.34
N VAL A 347 3.20 -7.74 -12.66
CA VAL A 347 1.83 -7.80 -13.20
C VAL A 347 1.34 -6.42 -13.59
N LEU A 348 1.56 -5.41 -12.72
CA LEU A 348 1.15 -4.04 -13.03
C LEU A 348 1.85 -3.48 -14.26
N GLU A 349 3.18 -3.62 -14.34
CA GLU A 349 3.94 -3.12 -15.49
C GLU A 349 3.46 -3.79 -16.78
N THR A 350 3.32 -5.11 -16.75
CA THR A 350 2.84 -5.87 -17.90
C THR A 350 1.46 -5.40 -18.36
N VAL A 351 0.46 -5.34 -17.45
CA VAL A 351 -0.90 -4.93 -17.84
C VAL A 351 -0.97 -3.46 -18.27
N SER A 352 -0.15 -2.58 -17.69
CA SER A 352 -0.15 -1.15 -18.00
C SER A 352 0.20 -0.84 -19.46
N MET A 353 0.99 -1.69 -20.09
CA MET A 353 1.40 -1.56 -21.48
C MET A 353 0.29 -1.94 -22.47
N VAL A 354 -0.57 -2.89 -22.09
CA VAL A 354 -1.53 -3.55 -22.99
C VAL A 354 -3.00 -3.34 -22.64
N LEU A 355 -3.33 -2.39 -21.77
CA LEU A 355 -4.71 -2.12 -21.30
C LEU A 355 -5.75 -1.99 -22.40
N THR A 356 -5.36 -1.53 -23.60
CA THR A 356 -6.23 -1.31 -24.76
C THR A 356 -6.11 -2.39 -25.83
N GLU A 357 -5.44 -3.48 -25.52
CA GLU A 357 -5.35 -4.67 -26.35
C GLU A 357 -6.41 -5.69 -25.98
N LYS A 358 -6.61 -6.70 -26.85
CA LYS A 358 -7.63 -7.74 -26.68
C LYS A 358 -7.04 -9.10 -26.33
N THR A 359 -5.84 -9.12 -25.81
CA THR A 359 -5.18 -10.34 -25.33
C THR A 359 -5.92 -10.89 -24.11
N PRO A 360 -6.17 -12.20 -24.01
CA PRO A 360 -6.69 -12.78 -22.78
C PRO A 360 -5.74 -12.52 -21.61
N LEU A 361 -6.28 -12.05 -20.48
CA LEU A 361 -5.49 -11.67 -19.32
C LEU A 361 -4.67 -12.84 -18.76
N TYR A 362 -5.22 -14.06 -18.82
CA TYR A 362 -4.54 -15.27 -18.37
C TYR A 362 -3.32 -15.58 -19.24
N ASP A 363 -3.48 -15.53 -20.56
CA ASP A 363 -2.38 -15.81 -21.50
C ASP A 363 -1.24 -14.79 -21.32
N LEU A 364 -1.59 -13.53 -21.06
CA LEU A 364 -0.62 -12.46 -20.81
C LEU A 364 0.24 -12.70 -19.55
N LEU A 365 -0.34 -13.26 -18.49
CA LEU A 365 0.32 -13.35 -17.19
C LEU A 365 0.93 -14.74 -16.90
N CYS A 366 0.52 -15.79 -17.63
CA CYS A 366 1.00 -17.15 -17.40
C CYS A 366 1.99 -17.62 -18.46
N ASN A 367 1.91 -17.11 -19.71
CA ASN A 367 2.75 -17.57 -20.83
C ASN A 367 4.00 -16.69 -21.05
N SER A 368 4.24 -15.67 -20.23
CA SER A 368 5.38 -14.76 -20.43
C SER A 368 6.74 -15.34 -20.02
N ASN A 369 6.77 -16.44 -19.27
CA ASN A 369 8.03 -17.07 -18.86
C ASN A 369 8.67 -17.96 -19.96
N ASP A 370 7.86 -18.53 -20.87
CA ASP A 370 8.41 -19.44 -21.91
C ASP A 370 9.20 -18.72 -23.02
N ASN A 371 9.04 -17.38 -23.15
CA ASN A 371 9.70 -16.63 -24.23
C ASN A 371 11.00 -15.92 -23.81
N ILE A 372 11.21 -15.64 -22.53
CA ILE A 372 12.39 -14.90 -22.07
C ILE A 372 13.61 -15.84 -22.00
N ASP A 373 13.43 -17.09 -21.60
CA ASP A 373 14.53 -18.06 -21.53
C ASP A 373 14.99 -18.50 -22.93
N ASN A 374 14.11 -18.51 -23.93
CA ASN A 374 14.47 -18.82 -25.30
C ASN A 374 15.22 -17.69 -26.04
N GLU A 375 15.00 -16.43 -25.73
CA GLU A 375 15.71 -15.31 -26.34
C GLU A 375 17.09 -15.06 -25.71
N LEU A 376 17.34 -15.53 -24.49
CA LEU A 376 18.67 -15.42 -23.86
C LEU A 376 19.64 -16.56 -24.28
N ASP A 377 19.11 -17.70 -24.70
CA ASP A 377 19.93 -18.84 -25.18
C ASP A 377 20.37 -18.67 -26.65
N GLU A 378 19.63 -17.91 -27.48
CA GLU A 378 20.03 -17.66 -28.87
C GLU A 378 21.07 -16.54 -29.05
N SER A 379 21.40 -15.77 -28.01
CA SER A 379 22.33 -14.62 -28.09
C SER A 379 23.75 -14.89 -27.58
N SER A 380 24.11 -16.14 -27.25
CA SER A 380 25.44 -16.50 -26.74
C SER A 380 26.22 -17.42 -27.68
N GLU A 381 26.51 -16.94 -28.88
CA GLU A 381 27.72 -17.40 -29.58
C GLU A 381 28.68 -16.22 -29.79
N PRO A 382 29.90 -16.24 -29.22
CA PRO A 382 30.91 -15.26 -29.57
C PRO A 382 31.62 -15.73 -30.83
N THR A 383 31.35 -15.07 -31.95
CA THR A 383 32.21 -15.20 -33.12
C THR A 383 33.59 -14.56 -32.83
N LEU A 384 34.56 -15.38 -32.65
CA LEU A 384 35.95 -15.04 -32.77
C LEU A 384 36.25 -14.54 -34.21
N PHE A 385 36.68 -13.31 -34.35
CA PHE A 385 37.81 -12.86 -35.18
C PHE A 385 38.30 -11.47 -34.73
#